data_961800f59800b1df7a4ddb148ce03b69
#
_entry.id   961800f59800b1df7a4ddb148ce03b69
#
_cell.length_a   1.000
_cell.length_b   1.000
_cell.length_c   1.000
_cell.angle_alpha   90.00
_cell.angle_beta   90.00
_cell.angle_gamma   90.00
#
_symmetry.space_group_name_H-M   'P 1'
#
loop_
_entity.id
_entity.type
_entity.pdbx_description
1 polymer ?
#
loop_
_entity_poly.entity_id
_entity_poly.type
_entity_poly.pdbx_seq_one_letter_code
_entity_poly.pdbx_strand_id
1 'polypeptide(L)'
;MRIEGRTQFEDQQSQTVRPLRKLRRGPAEHLRDALAALAQHHATFVRHSERAWASITFTGARHSVELFFDGADAVAAGEEFVACLPDHEFTIRGQIVAEANVTSVDHTLLPAPRMEVSVEVLMLDDK
;
A
#
# COMPACT_ATOMS: atom_id res chain seq x y z
N MET A 1 -15.91 21.10 10.51
CA MET A 1 -15.86 20.74 10.73
C MET A 1 -15.81 20.05 10.38
N ARG A 2 -15.56 19.99 9.96
CA ARG A 2 -15.33 19.40 9.89
C ARG A 2 -15.33 18.72 9.40
N ILE A 3 -15.18 18.70 8.91
CA ILE A 3 -15.04 18.09 8.82
C ILE A 3 -14.97 17.32 8.60
N GLU A 4 -14.90 17.18 8.11
CA GLU A 4 -14.73 16.47 8.30
C GLU A 4 -14.59 15.69 8.41
N GLY A 5 -14.24 15.70 7.83
CA GLY A 5 -14.06 15.03 8.27
C GLY A 5 -13.74 14.24 8.17
N ARG A 6 -13.49 14.22 7.90
CA ARG A 6 -13.10 13.65 8.28
C ARG A 6 -12.88 12.97 8.46
N THR A 7 -12.84 13.15 7.84
CA THR A 7 -12.55 12.71 8.40
C THR A 7 -12.20 12.15 8.67
N GLN A 8 -12.01 12.20 8.21
CA GLN A 8 -11.71 11.89 8.81
C GLN A 8 -11.25 11.40 9.06
N PHE A 9 -10.92 11.21 8.48
CA PHE A 9 -10.41 11.00 9.11
C PHE A 9 -10.03 10.69 9.30
N GLU A 10 -10.19 10.68 8.51
CA GLU A 10 -9.88 10.71 9.05
C GLU A 10 -9.44 10.57 9.42
N ASP A 11 -9.42 10.52 8.81
CA ASP A 11 -9.08 10.61 9.57
C ASP A 11 -8.60 10.39 9.91
N GLN A 12 -8.46 10.34 9.50
CA GLN A 12 -8.05 10.36 10.22
C GLN A 12 -7.50 10.12 10.44
N GLN A 13 -7.38 10.12 9.96
CA GLN A 13 -6.91 10.10 10.50
C GLN A 13 -6.26 10.05 10.61
N SER A 14 -6.18 10.13 10.10
CA SER A 14 -5.68 10.30 10.60
C SER A 14 -5.10 10.46 10.69
N GLN A 15 -4.86 10.76 10.42
CA GLN A 15 -4.43 11.05 10.83
C GLN A 15 -3.74 11.37 11.11
N THR A 16 -3.32 11.73 11.19
CA THR A 16 -2.83 12.09 11.64
C THR A 16 -1.86 12.42 11.81
N VAL A 17 -1.62 13.09 11.75
CA VAL A 17 -0.49 13.43 11.98
C VAL A 17 0.36 13.51 12.95
N ARG A 18 1.24 13.48 13.53
CA ARG A 18 1.98 13.44 14.51
C ARG A 18 3.36 13.33 14.14
N PRO A 19 4.09 14.32 13.91
CA PRO A 19 5.38 14.36 13.39
C PRO A 19 6.42 13.61 14.14
N LEU A 20 6.40 13.76 15.40
CA LEU A 20 7.40 13.13 16.17
C LEU A 20 7.43 11.66 16.04
N ARG A 21 6.36 11.17 15.75
CA ARG A 21 6.27 9.84 15.68
C ARG A 21 6.94 9.29 14.54
N LYS A 22 7.36 10.09 13.65
CA LYS A 22 8.03 9.65 12.58
C LYS A 22 9.34 9.12 12.86
N LEU A 23 9.81 9.28 14.01
CA LEU A 23 11.08 8.75 14.39
C LEU A 23 11.03 7.22 14.38
N ARG A 24 9.84 6.67 14.52
CA ARG A 24 9.69 5.26 14.47
C ARG A 24 8.95 4.88 13.24
N ARG A 25 9.43 3.93 12.48
CA ARG A 25 8.76 3.46 11.30
C ARG A 25 7.82 2.34 11.70
N GLY A 26 6.58 2.44 11.28
CA GLY A 26 5.58 1.44 11.57
C GLY A 26 5.36 0.47 10.43
N PRO A 27 4.41 -0.46 10.61
CA PRO A 27 4.11 -1.45 9.57
C PRO A 27 3.72 -0.84 8.24
N ALA A 28 2.97 0.27 8.25
CA ALA A 28 2.54 0.89 6.99
C ALA A 28 3.72 1.40 6.18
N GLU A 29 4.69 2.04 6.86
CA GLU A 29 5.87 2.54 6.17
C GLU A 29 6.73 1.41 5.64
N HIS A 30 6.88 0.33 6.43
CA HIS A 30 7.66 -0.81 6.00
C HIS A 30 6.99 -1.49 4.78
N LEU A 31 5.66 -1.57 4.79
CA LEU A 31 4.94 -2.12 3.65
C LEU A 31 5.15 -1.26 2.42
N ARG A 32 5.06 0.07 2.59
CA ARG A 32 5.24 0.96 1.44
C ARG A 32 6.64 0.83 0.85
N ASP A 33 7.65 0.69 1.71
CA ASP A 33 9.02 0.49 1.23
C ASP A 33 9.14 -0.83 0.46
N ALA A 34 8.51 -1.89 0.94
CA ALA A 34 8.56 -3.18 0.27
C ALA A 34 7.86 -3.12 -1.09
N LEU A 35 6.71 -2.44 -1.15
CA LEU A 35 5.99 -2.30 -2.41
C LEU A 35 6.78 -1.43 -3.38
N ALA A 36 7.43 -0.36 -2.88
CA ALA A 36 8.24 0.49 -3.73
C ALA A 36 9.39 -0.30 -4.35
N ALA A 37 10.03 -1.15 -3.57
CA ALA A 37 11.12 -1.97 -4.08
C ALA A 37 10.61 -2.96 -5.13
N LEU A 38 9.46 -3.60 -4.90
CA LEU A 38 8.89 -4.52 -5.85
C LEU A 38 8.51 -3.80 -7.14
N ALA A 39 8.11 -2.54 -7.04
CA ALA A 39 7.77 -1.70 -8.18
C ALA A 39 9.01 -1.07 -8.83
N GLN A 40 10.20 -1.47 -8.38
CA GLN A 40 11.47 -0.96 -8.92
C GLN A 40 11.58 0.56 -8.82
N HIS A 41 10.91 1.11 -7.82
CA HIS A 41 10.88 2.55 -7.53
C HIS A 41 10.32 3.40 -8.68
N HIS A 42 9.50 2.77 -9.52
CA HIS A 42 8.83 3.48 -10.61
C HIS A 42 7.39 3.89 -10.26
N ALA A 43 6.92 3.49 -9.08
CA ALA A 43 5.54 3.79 -8.69
C ALA A 43 5.45 5.10 -7.92
N THR A 44 4.34 5.81 -8.11
CA THR A 44 3.98 6.94 -7.28
C THR A 44 2.81 6.50 -6.41
N PHE A 45 2.93 6.64 -5.10
CA PHE A 45 1.87 6.23 -4.18
C PHE A 45 0.87 7.36 -4.01
N VAL A 46 -0.41 7.05 -4.18
CA VAL A 46 -1.49 8.02 -4.14
C VAL A 46 -2.22 7.98 -2.81
N ARG A 47 -2.50 6.79 -2.32
CA ARG A 47 -3.26 6.62 -1.11
C ARG A 47 -2.89 5.33 -0.43
N HIS A 48 -2.86 5.35 0.89
CA HIS A 48 -2.64 4.17 1.70
C HIS A 48 -3.57 4.28 2.90
N SER A 49 -4.49 3.34 3.02
CA SER A 49 -5.37 3.29 4.18
C SER A 49 -5.26 1.92 4.81
N GLU A 50 -5.69 1.82 6.05
CA GLU A 50 -5.64 0.53 6.71
C GLU A 50 -6.84 0.38 7.63
N ARG A 51 -7.23 -0.87 7.86
CA ARG A 51 -8.33 -1.20 8.72
C ARG A 51 -7.92 -2.32 9.63
N ALA A 52 -8.17 -2.17 10.92
CA ALA A 52 -7.79 -3.20 11.88
C ALA A 52 -8.45 -4.53 11.54
N TRP A 53 -7.75 -5.59 11.77
CA TRP A 53 -8.23 -6.95 11.50
C TRP A 53 -7.83 -7.84 12.66
N ALA A 54 -8.72 -8.74 13.02
CA ALA A 54 -8.43 -9.65 14.11
C ALA A 54 -9.18 -10.97 13.91
N SER A 55 -8.57 -12.04 14.34
CA SER A 55 -9.19 -13.33 14.44
C SER A 55 -8.98 -13.81 15.87
N ILE A 56 -9.34 -15.03 16.16
CA ILE A 56 -9.12 -15.58 17.49
C ILE A 56 -7.64 -15.63 17.82
N THR A 57 -6.81 -15.92 16.84
CA THR A 57 -5.39 -16.17 17.04
C THR A 57 -4.50 -14.99 16.72
N PHE A 58 -4.89 -14.16 15.76
CA PHE A 58 -4.02 -13.11 15.26
C PHE A 58 -4.69 -11.75 15.25
N THR A 59 -3.88 -10.71 15.36
CA THR A 59 -4.33 -9.34 15.11
C THR A 59 -3.42 -8.75 14.04
N GLY A 60 -3.90 -7.73 13.37
CA GLY A 60 -3.14 -7.09 12.32
C GLY A 60 -3.97 -6.03 11.64
N ALA A 61 -3.70 -5.80 10.37
CA ALA A 61 -4.44 -4.80 9.61
C ALA A 61 -4.47 -5.18 8.13
N ARG A 62 -5.58 -4.81 7.49
CA ARG A 62 -5.70 -4.94 6.05
C ARG A 62 -5.38 -3.58 5.46
N HIS A 63 -4.38 -3.54 4.61
CA HIS A 63 -3.91 -2.30 3.99
C HIS A 63 -4.42 -2.23 2.56
N SER A 64 -4.90 -1.04 2.18
CA SER A 64 -5.33 -0.77 0.81
C SER A 64 -4.42 0.33 0.28
N VAL A 65 -3.75 0.08 -0.83
CA VAL A 65 -2.77 0.99 -1.37
C VAL A 65 -3.08 1.25 -2.83
N GLU A 66 -3.10 2.54 -3.21
CA GLU A 66 -3.27 2.95 -4.61
C GLU A 66 -1.99 3.57 -5.09
N LEU A 67 -1.56 3.17 -6.25
CA LEU A 67 -0.34 3.70 -6.83
C LEU A 67 -0.47 3.77 -8.34
N PHE A 68 0.42 4.54 -8.99
CA PHE A 68 0.41 4.58 -10.44
C PHE A 68 1.82 4.57 -10.99
N PHE A 69 1.89 4.15 -12.26
CA PHE A 69 3.13 4.07 -13.02
C PHE A 69 2.92 4.94 -14.25
N ASP A 70 3.78 5.94 -14.44
CA ASP A 70 3.58 6.93 -15.48
C ASP A 70 4.73 6.89 -16.47
N GLY A 71 4.42 6.64 -17.72
CA GLY A 71 5.42 6.53 -18.77
C GLY A 71 5.74 5.08 -19.11
N ALA A 72 6.36 4.88 -20.26
CA ALA A 72 6.59 3.53 -20.79
C ALA A 72 7.44 2.66 -19.88
N ASP A 73 8.53 3.21 -19.35
CA ASP A 73 9.40 2.42 -18.48
C ASP A 73 8.72 2.10 -17.17
N ALA A 74 7.99 3.05 -16.62
CA ALA A 74 7.28 2.82 -15.38
C ALA A 74 6.17 1.80 -15.57
N VAL A 75 5.43 1.87 -16.68
CA VAL A 75 4.37 0.91 -16.95
C VAL A 75 4.91 -0.49 -17.11
N ALA A 76 6.09 -0.65 -17.72
CA ALA A 76 6.72 -1.96 -17.82
C ALA A 76 7.01 -2.52 -16.43
N ALA A 77 7.52 -1.68 -15.54
CA ALA A 77 7.75 -2.10 -14.15
C ALA A 77 6.43 -2.42 -13.46
N GLY A 78 5.38 -1.66 -13.77
CA GLY A 78 4.06 -1.90 -13.20
C GLY A 78 3.44 -3.22 -13.62
N GLU A 79 3.68 -3.61 -14.86
CA GLU A 79 3.19 -4.90 -15.35
C GLU A 79 3.88 -6.05 -14.62
N GLU A 80 5.18 -5.92 -14.37
CA GLU A 80 5.88 -6.93 -13.59
C GLU A 80 5.41 -6.92 -12.14
N PHE A 81 5.17 -5.75 -11.58
CA PHE A 81 4.68 -5.61 -10.23
C PHE A 81 3.36 -6.37 -10.05
N VAL A 82 2.42 -6.15 -10.97
CA VAL A 82 1.12 -6.80 -10.92
C VAL A 82 1.28 -8.32 -11.03
N ALA A 83 2.17 -8.76 -11.91
CA ALA A 83 2.38 -10.20 -12.12
C ALA A 83 3.02 -10.87 -10.90
N CYS A 84 3.91 -10.18 -10.23
CA CYS A 84 4.69 -10.78 -9.15
C CYS A 84 4.07 -10.65 -7.78
N LEU A 85 3.24 -9.63 -7.56
CA LEU A 85 2.75 -9.32 -6.22
C LEU A 85 2.09 -10.50 -5.49
N PRO A 86 1.19 -11.27 -6.11
CA PRO A 86 0.50 -12.32 -5.36
C PRO A 86 1.42 -13.40 -4.81
N ASP A 87 2.54 -13.63 -5.48
CA ASP A 87 3.47 -14.68 -5.08
C ASP A 87 4.73 -14.16 -4.42
N HIS A 88 4.82 -12.87 -4.23
CA HIS A 88 6.02 -12.29 -3.67
C HIS A 88 6.16 -12.65 -2.18
N GLU A 89 7.35 -13.03 -1.78
CA GLU A 89 7.63 -13.32 -0.39
C GLU A 89 8.12 -12.05 0.27
N PHE A 90 7.27 -11.45 1.05
CA PHE A 90 7.61 -10.22 1.75
C PHE A 90 8.39 -10.53 3.02
N THR A 91 9.37 -9.71 3.31
CA THR A 91 10.06 -9.74 4.60
C THR A 91 9.86 -8.37 5.24
N ILE A 92 8.91 -8.29 6.15
CA ILE A 92 8.57 -7.04 6.80
C ILE A 92 8.70 -7.23 8.30
N ARG A 93 9.55 -6.41 8.89
CA ARG A 93 9.88 -6.53 10.29
C ARG A 93 8.64 -6.50 11.17
N GLY A 94 8.48 -7.52 11.99
CA GLY A 94 7.37 -7.57 12.95
C GLY A 94 6.03 -7.94 12.35
N GLN A 95 5.98 -8.32 11.07
CA GLN A 95 4.75 -8.60 10.40
C GLN A 95 4.84 -9.86 9.56
N ILE A 96 3.72 -10.54 9.44
CA ILE A 96 3.58 -11.67 8.52
C ILE A 96 2.61 -11.21 7.45
N VAL A 97 2.99 -11.29 6.20
CA VAL A 97 2.08 -10.95 5.11
C VAL A 97 1.27 -12.20 4.77
N ALA A 98 0.01 -12.19 5.14
CA ALA A 98 -0.87 -13.33 4.95
C ALA A 98 -1.48 -13.38 3.56
N GLU A 99 -1.75 -12.22 2.98
CA GLU A 99 -2.34 -12.11 1.64
C GLU A 99 -1.84 -10.84 0.97
N ALA A 100 -1.63 -10.90 -0.33
CA ALA A 100 -1.32 -9.72 -1.12
C ALA A 100 -1.99 -9.90 -2.47
N ASN A 101 -2.90 -8.99 -2.81
CA ASN A 101 -3.70 -9.12 -4.03
C ASN A 101 -3.81 -7.79 -4.76
N VAL A 102 -3.81 -7.87 -6.08
CA VAL A 102 -4.13 -6.72 -6.92
C VAL A 102 -5.64 -6.68 -7.05
N THR A 103 -6.25 -5.57 -6.66
CA THR A 103 -7.70 -5.45 -6.68
C THR A 103 -8.20 -4.71 -7.90
N SER A 104 -7.39 -3.85 -8.52
CA SER A 104 -7.78 -3.23 -9.79
C SER A 104 -6.56 -2.75 -10.54
N VAL A 105 -6.68 -2.72 -11.87
CA VAL A 105 -5.67 -2.18 -12.76
C VAL A 105 -6.38 -1.39 -13.83
N ASP A 106 -5.99 -0.12 -14.01
CA ASP A 106 -6.49 0.71 -15.09
C ASP A 106 -5.31 1.11 -15.95
N HIS A 107 -5.33 0.73 -17.21
CA HIS A 107 -4.22 0.97 -18.12
C HIS A 107 -4.67 1.91 -19.22
N THR A 108 -3.99 3.05 -19.35
CA THR A 108 -4.25 4.04 -20.37
C THR A 108 -3.05 4.10 -21.31
N LEU A 109 -3.30 4.08 -22.61
CA LEU A 109 -2.20 4.10 -23.57
C LEU A 109 -1.93 5.48 -24.15
N LEU A 110 -2.95 6.32 -24.24
CA LEU A 110 -2.84 7.65 -24.84
C LEU A 110 -3.30 8.71 -23.88
N PRO A 111 -2.70 9.89 -23.92
CA PRO A 111 -1.63 10.32 -24.83
C PRO A 111 -0.27 9.70 -24.51
N ALA A 112 -0.11 9.16 -23.32
CA ALA A 112 1.11 8.49 -22.91
C ALA A 112 0.72 7.28 -22.06
N PRO A 113 1.55 6.24 -22.01
CA PRO A 113 1.24 5.07 -21.20
C PRO A 113 1.14 5.42 -19.72
N ARG A 114 0.11 4.90 -19.05
CA ARG A 114 -0.06 5.10 -17.63
C ARG A 114 -0.86 3.94 -17.08
N MET A 115 -0.51 3.50 -15.89
CA MET A 115 -1.17 2.38 -15.27
C MET A 115 -1.46 2.71 -13.82
N GLU A 116 -2.73 2.57 -13.42
CA GLU A 116 -3.14 2.81 -12.04
C GLU A 116 -3.47 1.47 -11.42
N VAL A 117 -2.93 1.21 -10.24
CA VAL A 117 -3.05 -0.10 -9.61
C VAL A 117 -3.52 0.08 -8.17
N SER A 118 -4.47 -0.76 -7.77
CA SER A 118 -4.88 -0.81 -6.37
C SER A 118 -4.56 -2.21 -5.86
N VAL A 119 -4.03 -2.27 -4.65
CA VAL A 119 -3.67 -3.55 -4.04
C VAL A 119 -4.19 -3.60 -2.61
N GLU A 120 -4.40 -4.82 -2.12
CA GLU A 120 -4.72 -5.04 -0.72
C GLU A 120 -3.74 -6.02 -0.14
N VAL A 121 -3.25 -5.74 1.05
CA VAL A 121 -2.29 -6.59 1.75
C VAL A 121 -2.77 -6.78 3.17
N LEU A 122 -2.91 -8.03 3.59
CA LEU A 122 -3.25 -8.35 4.97
C LEU A 122 -1.96 -8.68 5.70
N MET A 123 -1.65 -7.87 6.72
CA MET A 123 -0.48 -8.11 7.54
C MET A 123 -0.90 -8.44 8.95
N LEU A 124 -0.27 -9.45 9.51
CA LEU A 124 -0.56 -9.91 10.87
C LEU A 124 0.65 -9.62 11.76
N ASP A 125 0.35 -9.26 12.99
CA ASP A 125 1.44 -8.97 13.94
C ASP A 125 2.16 -10.26 14.29
N ASP A 126 3.48 -10.22 14.16
CA ASP A 126 4.32 -11.36 14.47
C ASP A 126 4.98 -11.10 15.81
N LYS A 127 4.53 -11.80 16.83
CA LYS A 127 5.03 -11.54 18.18
C LYS A 127 6.06 -12.50 18.63
#